data_e3dd0403943b5bee3ce4d73eda823266
#
_entry.id   e3dd0403943b5bee3ce4d73eda823266
#
_cell.length_a   1.000
_cell.length_b   1.000
_cell.length_c   1.000
_cell.angle_alpha   90.00
_cell.angle_beta   90.00
_cell.angle_gamma   90.00
#
_symmetry.space_group_name_H-M   'P 1'
#
loop_
_entity.id
_entity.type
_entity.pdbx_description
1 polymer ?
#
loop_
_entity_poly.entity_id
_entity_poly.type
_entity_poly.pdbx_seq_one_letter_code
_entity_poly.pdbx_strand_id
1 'polypeptide(L)'
;MNNKTFINLRRSHFQKPQPLNQQIVNLALNADSHAFLSNPASQNVYLYLTNYVEAFSENWFKKSLSELKILDWGCGKGHISYLMQEIGVQVTSCDVFGADDSSFGQNTPIIEKASINVVPLEHPYILPFKDRTFDIVLSFGVLEHVPDRLASLQEIHRILKPSGLIFCFFLPYYLSWTQRLAHLRGDFYHDQLYSKKMVKKHLLQTNLELLDIWHRQLLPKNSISYGNYRTFEVIDQWLTERTPLKYTATNIEFVACKSQLVN
;
A
#
# COMPACT_ATOMS: atom_id res chain seq x y z
N MET A 1 1.55 -8.32 -19.44
CA MET A 1 2.49 -7.17 -19.55
C MET A 1 3.93 -7.67 -19.43
N ASN A 2 4.89 -7.03 -20.07
CA ASN A 2 6.30 -7.37 -19.91
C ASN A 2 6.97 -6.46 -18.84
N ASN A 3 8.17 -6.84 -18.35
CA ASN A 3 8.90 -6.07 -17.33
C ASN A 3 9.13 -4.59 -17.70
N LYS A 4 9.30 -4.27 -18.98
CA LYS A 4 9.48 -2.88 -19.42
C LYS A 4 8.21 -2.06 -19.21
N THR A 5 7.04 -2.66 -19.43
CA THR A 5 5.74 -2.01 -19.22
C THR A 5 5.54 -1.65 -17.74
N PHE A 6 5.84 -2.56 -16.82
CA PHE A 6 5.73 -2.31 -15.38
C PHE A 6 6.66 -1.17 -14.91
N ILE A 7 7.92 -1.19 -15.36
CA ILE A 7 8.89 -0.14 -15.04
C ILE A 7 8.43 1.22 -15.61
N ASN A 8 7.91 1.25 -16.81
CA ASN A 8 7.42 2.49 -17.42
C ASN A 8 6.19 3.04 -16.67
N LEU A 9 5.26 2.18 -16.27
CA LEU A 9 4.12 2.59 -15.44
C LEU A 9 4.58 3.21 -14.13
N ARG A 10 5.53 2.61 -13.40
CA ARG A 10 6.08 3.21 -12.18
C ARG A 10 6.71 4.59 -12.41
N ARG A 11 7.34 4.82 -13.55
CA ARG A 11 8.03 6.08 -13.87
C ARG A 11 7.10 7.19 -14.35
N SER A 12 5.99 6.84 -15.00
CA SER A 12 5.11 7.82 -15.63
C SER A 12 4.26 8.62 -14.65
N HIS A 13 4.02 8.10 -13.43
CA HIS A 13 3.09 8.67 -12.46
C HIS A 13 3.67 9.72 -11.52
N PHE A 14 4.94 10.08 -11.66
CA PHE A 14 5.53 11.24 -10.97
C PHE A 14 5.03 12.61 -11.48
N GLN A 15 4.04 12.63 -12.38
CA GLN A 15 3.67 13.81 -13.14
C GLN A 15 2.49 14.59 -12.55
N LYS A 16 2.67 15.27 -11.50
CA LYS A 16 1.76 16.23 -10.84
C LYS A 16 0.98 15.64 -9.67
N PRO A 17 1.36 15.96 -8.44
CA PRO A 17 0.45 15.82 -7.32
C PRO A 17 -0.77 16.70 -7.57
N GLN A 18 -1.96 16.14 -7.51
CA GLN A 18 -3.17 16.96 -7.38
C GLN A 18 -3.14 17.63 -6.00
N PRO A 19 -3.55 18.90 -5.89
CA PRO A 19 -3.61 19.54 -4.59
C PRO A 19 -4.61 18.79 -3.72
N LEU A 20 -4.14 18.22 -2.61
CA LEU A 20 -5.01 17.64 -1.58
C LEU A 20 -5.92 18.70 -0.98
N ASN A 21 -7.11 18.29 -0.58
CA ASN A 21 -7.99 19.15 0.18
C ASN A 21 -7.28 19.63 1.46
N GLN A 22 -6.93 20.90 1.51
CA GLN A 22 -6.14 21.48 2.59
C GLN A 22 -6.82 21.35 3.96
N GLN A 23 -8.15 21.29 4.02
CA GLN A 23 -8.88 21.09 5.27
C GLN A 23 -8.61 19.71 5.85
N ILE A 24 -8.56 18.66 5.01
CA ILE A 24 -8.27 17.29 5.46
C ILE A 24 -6.80 17.15 5.84
N VAL A 25 -5.91 17.76 5.08
CA VAL A 25 -4.48 17.82 5.44
C VAL A 25 -4.28 18.50 6.78
N ASN A 26 -4.95 19.62 7.04
CA ASN A 26 -4.86 20.34 8.30
C ASN A 26 -5.47 19.55 9.48
N LEU A 27 -6.53 18.78 9.25
CA LEU A 27 -7.08 17.87 10.25
C LEU A 27 -6.11 16.75 10.60
N ALA A 28 -5.47 16.16 9.61
CA ALA A 28 -4.45 15.15 9.83
C ALA A 28 -3.24 15.70 10.62
N LEU A 29 -2.84 16.95 10.35
CA LEU A 29 -1.76 17.65 11.06
C LEU A 29 -2.09 17.91 12.53
N ASN A 30 -3.34 18.28 12.83
CA ASN A 30 -3.77 18.67 14.18
C ASN A 30 -4.10 17.48 15.09
N ALA A 31 -4.46 16.33 14.49
CA ALA A 31 -4.94 15.19 15.26
C ALA A 31 -3.83 14.22 15.70
N ASP A 32 -2.71 14.18 14.99
CA ASP A 32 -1.65 13.22 15.28
C ASP A 32 -0.33 13.63 14.63
N SER A 33 0.72 13.79 15.45
CA SER A 33 2.08 14.07 15.00
C SER A 33 2.67 12.96 14.11
N HIS A 34 2.06 11.76 14.10
CA HIS A 34 2.44 10.61 13.28
C HIS A 34 1.52 10.39 12.07
N ALA A 35 0.60 11.30 11.78
CA ALA A 35 -0.27 11.17 10.62
C ALA A 35 0.56 11.08 9.34
N PHE A 36 0.35 10.02 8.56
CA PHE A 36 1.11 9.76 7.32
C PHE A 36 0.94 10.88 6.27
N LEU A 37 -0.16 11.63 6.31
CA LEU A 37 -0.38 12.82 5.49
C LEU A 37 0.12 14.12 6.16
N SER A 38 0.86 14.03 7.28
CA SER A 38 1.31 15.20 8.04
C SER A 38 2.43 15.99 7.35
N ASN A 39 3.13 15.41 6.40
CA ASN A 39 4.19 16.12 5.69
C ASN A 39 4.08 15.97 4.17
N PRO A 40 4.58 16.93 3.38
CA PRO A 40 4.48 16.92 1.92
C PRO A 40 5.13 15.69 1.27
N ALA A 41 6.21 15.18 1.83
CA ALA A 41 6.87 13.99 1.29
C ALA A 41 5.99 12.74 1.41
N SER A 42 5.36 12.54 2.57
CA SER A 42 4.41 11.44 2.76
C SER A 42 3.19 11.59 1.86
N GLN A 43 2.58 12.79 1.78
CA GLN A 43 1.47 13.06 0.87
C GLN A 43 1.80 12.67 -0.57
N ASN A 44 2.95 13.09 -1.06
CA ASN A 44 3.39 12.77 -2.42
C ASN A 44 3.61 11.27 -2.65
N VAL A 45 4.13 10.54 -1.66
CA VAL A 45 4.28 9.08 -1.76
C VAL A 45 2.93 8.40 -1.90
N TYR A 46 1.96 8.76 -1.06
CA TYR A 46 0.62 8.15 -1.12
C TYR A 46 -0.11 8.52 -2.41
N LEU A 47 -0.04 9.78 -2.84
CA LEU A 47 -0.58 10.22 -4.14
C LEU A 47 0.06 9.47 -5.32
N TYR A 48 1.37 9.33 -5.31
CA TYR A 48 2.07 8.56 -6.32
C TYR A 48 1.57 7.11 -6.37
N LEU A 49 1.42 6.46 -5.21
CA LEU A 49 0.99 5.06 -5.16
C LEU A 49 -0.47 4.90 -5.58
N THR A 50 -1.37 5.82 -5.22
CA THR A 50 -2.76 5.78 -5.70
C THR A 50 -2.86 5.97 -7.20
N ASN A 51 -2.12 6.93 -7.77
CA ASN A 51 -2.04 7.14 -9.21
C ASN A 51 -1.43 5.91 -9.94
N TYR A 52 -0.45 5.24 -9.33
CA TYR A 52 0.11 4.01 -9.87
C TYR A 52 -0.92 2.87 -9.88
N VAL A 53 -1.70 2.72 -8.80
CA VAL A 53 -2.81 1.76 -8.74
C VAL A 53 -3.82 2.03 -9.84
N GLU A 54 -4.24 3.28 -10.03
CA GLU A 54 -5.17 3.69 -11.07
C GLU A 54 -4.66 3.27 -12.46
N ALA A 55 -3.50 3.77 -12.85
CA ALA A 55 -2.98 3.51 -14.19
C ALA A 55 -2.63 2.04 -14.45
N PHE A 56 -2.15 1.31 -13.43
CA PHE A 56 -1.91 -0.12 -13.57
C PHE A 56 -3.23 -0.87 -13.78
N SER A 57 -4.23 -0.56 -12.97
CA SER A 57 -5.53 -1.24 -12.99
C SER A 57 -6.30 -0.96 -14.27
N GLU A 58 -6.35 0.30 -14.72
CA GLU A 58 -6.98 0.66 -16.00
C GLU A 58 -6.29 0.00 -17.19
N ASN A 59 -4.97 -0.10 -17.14
CA ASN A 59 -4.23 -0.81 -18.18
C ASN A 59 -4.47 -2.34 -18.13
N TRP A 60 -4.65 -2.91 -16.94
CA TRP A 60 -4.90 -4.34 -16.75
C TRP A 60 -6.32 -4.74 -17.12
N PHE A 61 -7.31 -4.07 -16.56
CA PHE A 61 -8.73 -4.40 -16.74
C PHE A 61 -9.37 -3.80 -17.99
N LYS A 62 -8.74 -2.80 -18.61
CA LYS A 62 -9.31 -2.00 -19.72
C LYS A 62 -10.63 -1.33 -19.35
N LYS A 63 -10.74 -0.86 -18.12
CA LYS A 63 -11.88 -0.19 -17.51
C LYS A 63 -11.40 0.94 -16.64
N SER A 64 -12.24 1.96 -16.41
CA SER A 64 -11.96 2.98 -15.41
C SER A 64 -11.87 2.37 -14.02
N LEU A 65 -11.00 2.91 -13.17
CA LEU A 65 -10.86 2.46 -11.78
C LEU A 65 -12.18 2.58 -11.01
N SER A 66 -13.01 3.58 -11.33
CA SER A 66 -14.33 3.79 -10.70
C SER A 66 -15.36 2.68 -11.00
N GLU A 67 -15.14 1.86 -12.03
CA GLU A 67 -15.99 0.71 -12.37
C GLU A 67 -15.61 -0.57 -11.63
N LEU A 68 -14.50 -0.55 -10.91
CA LEU A 68 -13.92 -1.72 -10.23
C LEU A 68 -14.32 -1.75 -8.76
N LYS A 69 -14.53 -2.95 -8.22
CA LYS A 69 -14.75 -3.16 -6.78
C LYS A 69 -13.40 -3.27 -6.08
N ILE A 70 -13.11 -2.34 -5.19
CA ILE A 70 -11.82 -2.21 -4.52
C ILE A 70 -12.01 -2.39 -3.02
N LEU A 71 -11.11 -3.14 -2.39
CA LEU A 71 -10.97 -3.27 -0.95
C LEU A 71 -9.70 -2.55 -0.50
N ASP A 72 -9.81 -1.63 0.45
CA ASP A 72 -8.72 -1.09 1.25
C ASP A 72 -8.61 -1.95 2.52
N TRP A 73 -7.73 -2.96 2.49
CA TRP A 73 -7.52 -3.92 3.56
C TRP A 73 -6.53 -3.38 4.58
N GLY A 74 -6.96 -3.25 5.82
CA GLY A 74 -6.20 -2.60 6.87
C GLY A 74 -6.11 -1.09 6.62
N CYS A 75 -7.27 -0.44 6.46
CA CYS A 75 -7.34 0.97 6.05
C CYS A 75 -6.75 1.95 7.10
N GLY A 76 -6.52 1.50 8.32
CA GLY A 76 -5.92 2.29 9.39
C GLY A 76 -6.65 3.61 9.62
N LYS A 77 -5.98 4.71 9.37
CA LYS A 77 -6.52 6.08 9.52
C LYS A 77 -7.31 6.58 8.31
N GLY A 78 -7.60 5.72 7.33
CA GLY A 78 -8.42 6.05 6.16
C GLY A 78 -7.72 6.82 5.04
N HIS A 79 -6.39 6.94 5.05
CA HIS A 79 -5.65 7.75 4.08
C HIS A 79 -5.86 7.31 2.63
N ILE A 80 -5.78 6.00 2.37
CA ILE A 80 -5.92 5.46 1.01
C ILE A 80 -7.37 5.56 0.56
N SER A 81 -8.31 5.19 1.41
CA SER A 81 -9.74 5.32 1.13
C SER A 81 -10.11 6.76 0.77
N TYR A 82 -9.59 7.74 1.54
CA TYR A 82 -9.78 9.16 1.25
C TYR A 82 -9.17 9.57 -0.11
N LEU A 83 -7.92 9.18 -0.39
CA LEU A 83 -7.27 9.54 -1.66
C LEU A 83 -7.97 8.90 -2.87
N MET A 84 -8.53 7.71 -2.73
CA MET A 84 -9.36 7.09 -3.77
C MET A 84 -10.67 7.86 -3.97
N GLN A 85 -11.32 8.32 -2.90
CA GLN A 85 -12.52 9.17 -3.01
C GLN A 85 -12.24 10.50 -3.75
N GLU A 86 -11.08 11.13 -3.51
CA GLU A 86 -10.68 12.38 -4.17
C GLU A 86 -10.55 12.23 -5.70
N ILE A 87 -10.28 11.03 -6.20
CA ILE A 87 -10.26 10.72 -7.65
C ILE A 87 -11.58 10.09 -8.13
N GLY A 88 -12.65 10.16 -7.32
CA GLY A 88 -13.98 9.66 -7.70
C GLY A 88 -14.15 8.15 -7.61
N VAL A 89 -13.29 7.45 -6.89
CA VAL A 89 -13.31 6.00 -6.73
C VAL A 89 -13.86 5.63 -5.35
N GLN A 90 -14.92 4.81 -5.33
CA GLN A 90 -15.43 4.27 -4.08
C GLN A 90 -14.71 2.97 -3.71
N VAL A 91 -14.23 2.90 -2.48
CA VAL A 91 -13.60 1.70 -1.92
C VAL A 91 -14.39 1.16 -0.73
N THR A 92 -14.36 -0.15 -0.56
CA THR A 92 -14.75 -0.78 0.71
C THR A 92 -13.52 -0.77 1.60
N SER A 93 -13.66 -0.24 2.82
CA SER A 93 -12.56 -0.17 3.80
C SER A 93 -12.81 -1.18 4.90
N CYS A 94 -11.78 -1.85 5.38
CA CYS A 94 -11.89 -2.72 6.56
C CYS A 94 -10.63 -2.65 7.42
N ASP A 95 -10.80 -2.84 8.74
CA ASP A 95 -9.69 -2.92 9.68
C ASP A 95 -10.08 -3.71 10.93
N VAL A 96 -9.05 -4.16 11.69
CA VAL A 96 -9.26 -4.72 13.03
C VAL A 96 -9.42 -3.57 14.03
N PHE A 97 -10.47 -3.63 14.85
CA PHE A 97 -10.63 -2.69 15.95
C PHE A 97 -10.04 -3.31 17.21
N GLY A 98 -8.89 -2.81 17.63
CA GLY A 98 -8.31 -3.19 18.91
C GLY A 98 -9.10 -2.56 20.07
N ALA A 99 -9.32 -3.30 21.14
CA ALA A 99 -10.03 -2.82 22.32
C ALA A 99 -9.32 -1.62 23.01
N ASP A 100 -8.02 -1.45 22.78
CA ASP A 100 -7.17 -0.50 23.48
C ASP A 100 -6.49 0.55 22.59
N ASP A 101 -6.64 0.47 21.26
CA ASP A 101 -6.00 1.42 20.36
C ASP A 101 -7.05 2.25 19.60
N SER A 102 -7.38 3.42 20.15
CA SER A 102 -8.26 4.40 19.54
C SER A 102 -7.72 5.03 18.25
N SER A 103 -6.52 4.64 17.81
CA SER A 103 -5.81 5.24 16.68
C SER A 103 -6.07 4.58 15.33
N PHE A 104 -6.76 3.41 15.30
CA PHE A 104 -7.03 2.67 14.07
C PHE A 104 -8.53 2.45 13.87
N GLY A 105 -8.99 2.57 12.62
CA GLY A 105 -10.30 2.12 12.13
C GLY A 105 -11.51 2.98 12.49
N GLN A 106 -11.64 3.51 13.69
CA GLN A 106 -12.74 4.41 14.10
C GLN A 106 -12.20 5.67 14.73
N ASN A 107 -12.97 6.77 14.59
CA ASN A 107 -12.72 8.07 15.24
C ASN A 107 -11.43 8.77 14.79
N THR A 108 -10.88 8.43 13.63
CA THR A 108 -9.82 9.26 13.07
C THR A 108 -10.42 10.41 12.27
N PRO A 109 -9.83 11.62 12.31
CA PRO A 109 -10.38 12.80 11.67
C PRO A 109 -10.63 12.63 10.17
N ILE A 110 -9.81 11.81 9.47
CA ILE A 110 -9.99 11.55 8.04
C ILE A 110 -11.21 10.65 7.82
N ILE A 111 -11.35 9.59 8.59
CA ILE A 111 -12.50 8.65 8.47
C ILE A 111 -13.81 9.40 8.72
N GLU A 112 -13.89 10.21 9.78
CA GLU A 112 -15.08 11.00 10.09
C GLU A 112 -15.37 12.04 9.01
N LYS A 113 -14.37 12.85 8.65
CA LYS A 113 -14.55 13.95 7.70
C LYS A 113 -14.86 13.51 6.29
N ALA A 114 -14.24 12.43 5.83
CA ALA A 114 -14.48 11.84 4.52
C ALA A 114 -15.66 10.85 4.52
N SER A 115 -16.32 10.66 5.68
CA SER A 115 -17.44 9.73 5.83
C SER A 115 -17.11 8.31 5.33
N ILE A 116 -15.91 7.83 5.66
CA ILE A 116 -15.45 6.50 5.26
C ILE A 116 -16.16 5.47 6.13
N ASN A 117 -16.88 4.55 5.50
CA ASN A 117 -17.47 3.42 6.20
C ASN A 117 -16.48 2.28 6.30
N VAL A 118 -16.03 1.97 7.52
CA VAL A 118 -15.06 0.91 7.78
C VAL A 118 -15.78 -0.32 8.31
N VAL A 119 -15.60 -1.45 7.62
CA VAL A 119 -16.10 -2.76 8.04
C VAL A 119 -15.17 -3.31 9.13
N PRO A 120 -15.67 -3.53 10.37
CA PRO A 120 -14.86 -4.10 11.44
C PRO A 120 -14.49 -5.55 11.14
N LEU A 121 -13.24 -5.89 11.38
CA LEU A 121 -12.75 -7.27 11.29
C LEU A 121 -12.75 -7.90 12.69
N GLU A 122 -13.60 -8.88 12.90
CA GLU A 122 -13.64 -9.66 14.15
C GLU A 122 -12.50 -10.69 14.23
N HIS A 123 -11.91 -11.01 13.09
CA HIS A 123 -10.86 -12.01 12.98
C HIS A 123 -9.65 -11.45 12.22
N PRO A 124 -8.42 -11.67 12.67
CA PRO A 124 -7.23 -11.03 12.11
C PRO A 124 -6.92 -11.42 10.65
N TYR A 125 -7.46 -12.52 10.14
CA TYR A 125 -7.24 -12.94 8.76
C TYR A 125 -8.48 -13.54 8.06
N ILE A 126 -9.64 -13.70 8.72
CA ILE A 126 -10.88 -14.09 8.06
C ILE A 126 -11.65 -12.82 7.71
N LEU A 127 -11.89 -12.62 6.43
CA LEU A 127 -12.54 -11.41 5.93
C LEU A 127 -14.05 -11.65 5.72
N PRO A 128 -14.95 -10.75 6.22
CA PRO A 128 -16.40 -10.92 6.17
C PRO A 128 -16.99 -10.64 4.78
N PHE A 129 -16.27 -11.01 3.73
CA PHE A 129 -16.68 -10.81 2.34
C PHE A 129 -16.89 -12.14 1.63
N LYS A 130 -17.81 -12.15 0.65
CA LYS A 130 -18.06 -13.32 -0.20
C LYS A 130 -16.87 -13.59 -1.12
N ASP A 131 -16.78 -14.84 -1.58
CA ASP A 131 -15.80 -15.23 -2.61
C ASP A 131 -15.93 -14.36 -3.85
N ARG A 132 -14.83 -14.10 -4.51
CA ARG A 132 -14.80 -13.40 -5.81
C ARG A 132 -15.57 -12.08 -5.83
N THR A 133 -15.45 -11.30 -4.75
CA THR A 133 -16.16 -10.02 -4.60
C THR A 133 -15.39 -8.87 -5.24
N PHE A 134 -14.06 -8.81 -5.05
CA PHE A 134 -13.26 -7.65 -5.39
C PHE A 134 -12.43 -7.86 -6.66
N ASP A 135 -12.32 -6.79 -7.44
CA ASP A 135 -11.38 -6.72 -8.56
C ASP A 135 -9.97 -6.41 -8.06
N ILE A 136 -9.88 -5.59 -7.01
CA ILE A 136 -8.61 -5.11 -6.44
C ILE A 136 -8.66 -5.20 -4.92
N VAL A 137 -7.54 -5.64 -4.32
CA VAL A 137 -7.24 -5.50 -2.89
C VAL A 137 -6.00 -4.62 -2.74
N LEU A 138 -6.11 -3.58 -1.93
CA LEU A 138 -5.01 -2.68 -1.56
C LEU A 138 -4.52 -3.05 -0.15
N SER A 139 -3.20 -3.11 0.01
CA SER A 139 -2.52 -3.40 1.28
C SER A 139 -1.36 -2.41 1.44
N PHE A 140 -1.52 -1.45 2.34
CA PHE A 140 -0.55 -0.39 2.59
C PHE A 140 0.00 -0.49 4.02
N GLY A 141 1.08 -1.23 4.21
CA GLY A 141 1.67 -1.44 5.53
C GLY A 141 0.82 -2.35 6.43
N VAL A 142 0.29 -3.45 5.90
CA VAL A 142 -0.64 -4.35 6.61
C VAL A 142 -0.06 -5.76 6.79
N LEU A 143 0.48 -6.34 5.71
CA LEU A 143 0.88 -7.75 5.68
C LEU A 143 1.98 -8.08 6.72
N GLU A 144 2.76 -7.12 7.15
CA GLU A 144 3.77 -7.24 8.20
C GLU A 144 3.19 -7.34 9.62
N HIS A 145 1.96 -6.88 9.80
CA HIS A 145 1.28 -6.85 11.11
C HIS A 145 0.29 -8.00 11.32
N VAL A 146 -0.02 -8.77 10.27
CA VAL A 146 -0.95 -9.89 10.41
C VAL A 146 -0.28 -11.10 11.08
N PRO A 147 -0.97 -11.79 11.99
CA PRO A 147 -0.41 -12.93 12.72
C PRO A 147 -0.12 -14.12 11.82
N ASP A 148 -0.95 -14.39 10.81
CA ASP A 148 -0.77 -15.44 9.81
C ASP A 148 -0.86 -14.90 8.38
N ARG A 149 0.30 -14.73 7.77
CA ARG A 149 0.46 -14.20 6.40
C ARG A 149 -0.11 -15.11 5.34
N LEU A 150 0.04 -16.42 5.50
CA LEU A 150 -0.46 -17.37 4.51
C LEU A 150 -1.98 -17.43 4.55
N ALA A 151 -2.57 -17.51 5.75
CA ALA A 151 -4.01 -17.46 5.92
C ALA A 151 -4.59 -16.15 5.36
N SER A 152 -3.95 -15.00 5.64
CA SER A 152 -4.37 -13.70 5.11
C SER A 152 -4.32 -13.66 3.58
N LEU A 153 -3.25 -14.15 2.96
CA LEU A 153 -3.13 -14.20 1.50
C LEU A 153 -4.10 -15.22 0.87
N GLN A 154 -4.43 -16.32 1.55
CA GLN A 154 -5.47 -17.25 1.12
C GLN A 154 -6.86 -16.60 1.13
N GLU A 155 -7.16 -15.81 2.17
CA GLU A 155 -8.41 -15.05 2.23
C GLU A 155 -8.47 -13.97 1.13
N ILE A 156 -7.38 -13.25 0.89
CA ILE A 156 -7.29 -12.31 -0.23
C ILE A 156 -7.51 -13.05 -1.57
N HIS A 157 -6.87 -14.21 -1.76
CA HIS A 157 -7.12 -15.02 -2.95
C HIS A 157 -8.59 -15.44 -3.05
N ARG A 158 -9.26 -15.83 -1.94
CA ARG A 158 -10.66 -16.21 -1.92
C ARG A 158 -11.58 -15.07 -2.40
N ILE A 159 -11.39 -13.87 -1.83
CA ILE A 159 -12.27 -12.73 -2.10
C ILE A 159 -11.97 -12.02 -3.44
N LEU A 160 -10.78 -12.21 -4.02
CA LEU A 160 -10.47 -11.69 -5.35
C LEU A 160 -11.23 -12.45 -6.44
N LYS A 161 -11.74 -11.72 -7.43
CA LYS A 161 -12.26 -12.28 -8.68
C LYS A 161 -11.12 -12.94 -9.49
N PRO A 162 -11.44 -13.82 -10.46
CA PRO A 162 -10.45 -14.28 -11.44
C PRO A 162 -9.76 -13.09 -12.12
N SER A 163 -8.45 -13.11 -12.26
CA SER A 163 -7.61 -11.98 -12.71
C SER A 163 -7.62 -10.74 -11.81
N GLY A 164 -8.23 -10.81 -10.63
CA GLY A 164 -8.19 -9.73 -9.64
C GLY A 164 -6.78 -9.49 -9.12
N LEU A 165 -6.49 -8.25 -8.73
CA LEU A 165 -5.17 -7.78 -8.34
C LEU A 165 -5.06 -7.57 -6.83
N ILE A 166 -3.89 -7.89 -6.27
CA ILE A 166 -3.44 -7.37 -4.98
C ILE A 166 -2.25 -6.44 -5.21
N PHE A 167 -2.33 -5.23 -4.64
CA PHE A 167 -1.22 -4.31 -4.49
C PHE A 167 -0.76 -4.31 -3.04
N CYS A 168 0.53 -4.57 -2.82
CA CYS A 168 1.11 -4.56 -1.48
C CYS A 168 2.28 -3.57 -1.44
N PHE A 169 2.14 -2.53 -0.63
CA PHE A 169 3.10 -1.45 -0.48
C PHE A 169 3.62 -1.38 0.96
N PHE A 170 4.80 -0.77 1.12
CA PHE A 170 5.48 -0.54 2.41
C PHE A 170 5.90 -1.79 3.17
N LEU A 171 6.02 -2.94 2.50
CA LEU A 171 6.47 -4.17 3.16
C LEU A 171 7.93 -4.04 3.60
N PRO A 172 8.27 -4.13 4.90
CA PRO A 172 9.61 -3.83 5.38
C PRO A 172 10.64 -4.85 4.90
N TYR A 173 11.75 -4.35 4.34
CA TYR A 173 12.80 -5.19 3.78
C TYR A 173 13.85 -5.59 4.81
N TYR A 174 14.23 -6.87 4.83
CA TYR A 174 15.12 -7.44 5.87
C TYR A 174 16.55 -6.88 5.88
N LEU A 175 17.06 -6.36 4.76
CA LEU A 175 18.36 -5.70 4.67
C LEU A 175 18.28 -4.17 4.76
N SER A 176 17.10 -3.63 5.04
CA SER A 176 16.88 -2.19 5.15
C SER A 176 17.87 -1.52 6.10
N TRP A 177 18.56 -0.49 5.63
CA TRP A 177 19.45 0.28 6.47
C TRP A 177 18.71 1.08 7.55
N THR A 178 17.48 1.52 7.26
CA THR A 178 16.65 2.25 8.22
C THR A 178 16.18 1.34 9.35
N GLN A 179 15.79 0.09 9.05
CA GLN A 179 15.44 -0.91 10.06
C GLN A 179 16.65 -1.26 10.94
N ARG A 180 17.82 -1.43 10.34
CA ARG A 180 19.04 -1.69 11.12
C ARG A 180 19.38 -0.55 12.06
N LEU A 181 19.22 0.70 11.59
CA LEU A 181 19.45 1.88 12.43
C LEU A 181 18.41 1.97 13.56
N ALA A 182 17.14 1.66 13.30
CA ALA A 182 16.08 1.60 14.30
C ALA A 182 16.39 0.54 15.37
N HIS A 183 16.74 -0.67 14.96
CA HIS A 183 17.12 -1.74 15.89
C HIS A 183 18.34 -1.39 16.76
N LEU A 184 19.35 -0.71 16.20
CA LEU A 184 20.49 -0.21 16.98
C LEU A 184 20.11 0.84 18.04
N ARG A 185 18.97 1.51 17.86
CA ARG A 185 18.41 2.48 18.81
C ARG A 185 17.41 1.84 19.77
N GLY A 186 17.18 0.51 19.68
CA GLY A 186 16.21 -0.21 20.51
C GLY A 186 14.76 -0.10 20.02
N ASP A 187 14.53 0.38 18.80
CA ASP A 187 13.22 0.47 18.18
C ASP A 187 12.96 -0.78 17.32
N PHE A 188 11.98 -1.59 17.72
CA PHE A 188 11.60 -2.85 17.08
C PHE A 188 10.18 -2.80 16.51
N TYR A 189 9.82 -1.69 15.90
CA TYR A 189 8.47 -1.44 15.37
C TYR A 189 7.98 -2.50 14.37
N HIS A 190 8.87 -3.16 13.62
CA HIS A 190 8.53 -4.23 12.69
C HIS A 190 9.15 -5.56 13.10
N ASP A 191 8.36 -6.45 13.66
CA ASP A 191 8.79 -7.81 14.04
C ASP A 191 9.00 -8.73 12.83
N GLN A 192 8.35 -8.40 11.70
CA GLN A 192 8.36 -9.22 10.49
C GLN A 192 8.98 -8.47 9.33
N LEU A 193 10.12 -8.96 8.88
CA LEU A 193 10.86 -8.41 7.75
C LEU A 193 10.81 -9.38 6.56
N TYR A 194 10.79 -8.83 5.34
CA TYR A 194 10.57 -9.59 4.13
C TYR A 194 11.78 -9.59 3.19
N SER A 195 11.89 -10.66 2.41
CA SER A 195 12.75 -10.73 1.23
C SER A 195 11.90 -11.01 -0.01
N LYS A 196 12.41 -10.67 -1.19
CA LYS A 196 11.74 -11.03 -2.45
C LYS A 196 11.50 -12.54 -2.58
N LYS A 197 12.41 -13.37 -2.04
CA LYS A 197 12.27 -14.83 -2.03
C LYS A 197 11.11 -15.28 -1.16
N MET A 198 10.93 -14.67 0.02
CA MET A 198 9.80 -14.97 0.91
C MET A 198 8.47 -14.56 0.27
N VAL A 199 8.38 -13.36 -0.28
CA VAL A 199 7.18 -12.90 -0.99
C VAL A 199 6.80 -13.88 -2.10
N LYS A 200 7.74 -14.25 -2.98
CA LYS A 200 7.50 -15.21 -4.06
C LYS A 200 7.02 -16.57 -3.53
N LYS A 201 7.61 -17.06 -2.44
CA LYS A 201 7.20 -18.33 -1.81
C LYS A 201 5.76 -18.24 -1.29
N HIS A 202 5.40 -17.18 -0.56
CA HIS A 202 4.05 -17.00 0.00
C HIS A 202 2.99 -16.88 -1.11
N LEU A 203 3.26 -16.10 -2.15
CA LEU A 203 2.35 -15.97 -3.30
C LEU A 203 2.13 -17.31 -4.01
N LEU A 204 3.20 -18.07 -4.24
CA LEU A 204 3.09 -19.40 -4.84
C LEU A 204 2.24 -20.36 -3.98
N GLN A 205 2.41 -20.33 -2.65
CA GLN A 205 1.64 -21.18 -1.73
C GLN A 205 0.15 -20.81 -1.65
N THR A 206 -0.20 -19.59 -2.05
CA THR A 206 -1.57 -19.07 -2.02
C THR A 206 -2.19 -18.92 -3.41
N ASN A 207 -1.57 -19.50 -4.45
CA ASN A 207 -2.02 -19.45 -5.84
C ASN A 207 -2.22 -18.02 -6.38
N LEU A 208 -1.41 -17.08 -5.88
CA LEU A 208 -1.29 -15.72 -6.40
C LEU A 208 -0.06 -15.65 -7.32
N GLU A 209 -0.26 -15.18 -8.55
CA GLU A 209 0.80 -15.01 -9.53
C GLU A 209 1.45 -13.64 -9.38
N LEU A 210 2.76 -13.62 -9.15
CA LEU A 210 3.54 -12.39 -9.04
C LEU A 210 3.69 -11.72 -10.41
N LEU A 211 3.20 -10.49 -10.54
CA LEU A 211 3.33 -9.68 -11.75
C LEU A 211 4.57 -8.79 -11.71
N ASP A 212 4.80 -8.09 -10.59
CA ASP A 212 5.96 -7.21 -10.39
C ASP A 212 6.37 -7.15 -8.92
N ILE A 213 7.68 -6.98 -8.67
CA ILE A 213 8.25 -6.81 -7.33
C ILE A 213 9.50 -5.93 -7.38
N TRP A 214 9.52 -4.85 -6.60
CA TRP A 214 10.62 -3.88 -6.59
C TRP A 214 11.02 -3.45 -5.19
N HIS A 215 12.16 -2.80 -5.08
CA HIS A 215 12.62 -2.13 -3.87
C HIS A 215 12.23 -0.67 -3.93
N ARG A 216 11.94 -0.06 -2.78
CA ARG A 216 11.58 1.35 -2.68
C ARG A 216 12.12 1.98 -1.40
N GLN A 217 12.30 3.30 -1.45
CA GLN A 217 12.74 4.13 -0.35
C GLN A 217 14.13 3.75 0.18
N LEU A 218 15.13 4.13 -0.57
CA LEU A 218 16.51 4.13 -0.11
C LEU A 218 16.79 5.36 0.74
N LEU A 219 16.28 6.52 0.31
CA LEU A 219 16.49 7.81 0.96
C LEU A 219 15.43 8.05 2.06
N PRO A 220 15.81 8.59 3.23
CA PRO A 220 14.88 8.79 4.33
C PRO A 220 13.90 9.93 4.02
N LYS A 221 12.61 9.61 3.85
CA LYS A 221 11.59 10.58 3.47
C LYS A 221 11.07 11.46 4.63
N ASN A 222 11.10 10.93 5.86
CA ASN A 222 10.43 11.58 7.00
C ASN A 222 11.29 12.63 7.71
N SER A 223 12.61 12.68 7.43
CA SER A 223 13.56 13.53 8.16
C SER A 223 13.96 14.81 7.43
N ILE A 224 13.51 15.01 6.20
CA ILE A 224 13.92 16.14 5.38
C ILE A 224 12.72 16.81 4.74
N SER A 225 12.52 18.10 5.04
CA SER A 225 11.62 18.97 4.28
C SER A 225 12.20 19.21 2.89
N TYR A 226 11.86 18.39 1.93
CA TYR A 226 12.36 18.57 0.57
C TYR A 226 11.52 19.63 -0.17
N GLY A 227 12.16 20.71 -0.57
CA GLY A 227 11.53 21.74 -1.41
C GLY A 227 11.16 21.23 -2.80
N ASN A 228 11.73 20.10 -3.25
CA ASN A 228 11.43 19.49 -4.54
C ASN A 228 11.34 17.96 -4.39
N TYR A 229 10.20 17.51 -3.93
CA TYR A 229 9.89 16.09 -3.74
C TYR A 229 10.04 15.26 -5.03
N ARG A 230 9.64 15.82 -6.18
CA ARG A 230 9.75 15.13 -7.48
C ARG A 230 11.19 14.74 -7.82
N THR A 231 12.11 15.66 -7.66
CA THR A 231 13.55 15.39 -7.91
C THR A 231 14.06 14.30 -6.98
N PHE A 232 13.65 14.36 -5.72
CA PHE A 232 14.00 13.36 -4.72
C PHE A 232 13.50 11.96 -5.10
N GLU A 233 12.23 11.81 -5.48
CA GLU A 233 11.65 10.52 -5.90
C GLU A 233 12.32 9.97 -7.16
N VAL A 234 12.63 10.83 -8.14
CA VAL A 234 13.34 10.41 -9.35
C VAL A 234 14.74 9.88 -9.01
N ILE A 235 15.46 10.54 -8.09
CA ILE A 235 16.76 10.07 -7.64
C ILE A 235 16.63 8.75 -6.86
N ASP A 236 15.70 8.66 -5.92
CA ASP A 236 15.46 7.45 -5.13
C ASP A 236 15.10 6.25 -6.03
N GLN A 237 14.21 6.46 -6.98
CA GLN A 237 13.84 5.43 -7.95
C GLN A 237 15.02 5.01 -8.83
N TRP A 238 15.81 5.96 -9.30
CA TRP A 238 17.03 5.64 -10.07
C TRP A 238 18.01 4.80 -9.26
N LEU A 239 18.25 5.16 -8.00
CA LEU A 239 19.13 4.42 -7.09
C LEU A 239 18.60 3.00 -6.84
N THR A 240 17.30 2.85 -6.57
CA THR A 240 16.68 1.56 -6.25
C THR A 240 16.47 0.67 -7.47
N GLU A 241 16.40 1.21 -8.69
CA GLU A 241 16.27 0.41 -9.91
C GLU A 241 17.62 0.10 -10.59
N ARG A 242 18.59 1.02 -10.54
CA ARG A 242 19.79 0.98 -11.36
C ARG A 242 21.07 0.64 -10.62
N THR A 243 21.05 0.65 -9.28
CA THR A 243 22.26 0.44 -8.47
C THR A 243 22.10 -0.74 -7.50
N PRO A 244 23.21 -1.33 -7.00
CA PRO A 244 23.19 -2.31 -5.93
C PRO A 244 22.62 -1.77 -4.60
N LEU A 245 22.53 -0.45 -4.41
CA LEU A 245 21.96 0.18 -3.22
C LEU A 245 20.52 -0.22 -2.96
N LYS A 246 19.78 -0.69 -3.99
CA LYS A 246 18.44 -1.27 -3.82
C LYS A 246 18.36 -2.35 -2.73
N TYR A 247 19.46 -3.07 -2.48
CA TYR A 247 19.50 -4.12 -1.45
C TYR A 247 19.59 -3.58 -0.02
N THR A 248 19.60 -2.27 0.15
CA THR A 248 19.50 -1.61 1.47
C THR A 248 18.26 -0.72 1.57
N ALA A 249 17.40 -0.69 0.54
CA ALA A 249 16.16 0.08 0.54
C ALA A 249 15.25 -0.30 1.72
N THR A 250 14.37 0.60 2.13
CA THR A 250 13.51 0.41 3.29
C THR A 250 12.45 -0.65 3.05
N ASN A 251 11.84 -0.65 1.86
CA ASN A 251 10.66 -1.47 1.57
C ASN A 251 10.84 -2.33 0.33
N ILE A 252 10.06 -3.41 0.29
CA ILE A 252 9.70 -4.13 -0.92
C ILE A 252 8.23 -3.86 -1.22
N GLU A 253 7.91 -3.71 -2.47
CA GLU A 253 6.54 -3.55 -2.94
C GLU A 253 6.27 -4.56 -4.06
N PHE A 254 5.04 -5.03 -4.17
CA PHE A 254 4.68 -5.97 -5.22
C PHE A 254 3.23 -5.81 -5.71
N VAL A 255 3.00 -6.31 -6.92
CA VAL A 255 1.67 -6.54 -7.49
C VAL A 255 1.58 -8.01 -7.87
N ALA A 256 0.48 -8.64 -7.46
CA ALA A 256 0.18 -10.01 -7.86
C ALA A 256 -1.28 -10.12 -8.32
N CYS A 257 -1.59 -11.16 -9.07
CA CYS A 257 -2.96 -11.44 -9.51
C CYS A 257 -3.42 -12.83 -9.10
N LYS A 258 -4.73 -12.99 -8.94
CA LYS A 258 -5.35 -14.30 -8.86
C LYS A 258 -5.32 -14.94 -10.24
N SER A 259 -4.61 -16.05 -10.37
CA SER A 259 -4.53 -16.79 -11.63
C SER A 259 -5.94 -17.12 -12.15
N GLN A 260 -6.13 -16.99 -13.45
CA GLN A 260 -7.31 -17.61 -14.07
C GLN A 260 -7.15 -19.12 -13.90
N LEU A 261 -8.09 -19.76 -13.22
CA LEU A 261 -8.15 -21.22 -13.24
C LEU A 261 -8.33 -21.61 -14.70
N VAL A 262 -7.27 -22.12 -15.31
CA VAL A 262 -7.42 -22.92 -16.53
C VAL A 262 -8.11 -24.22 -16.07
N ASN A 263 -9.43 -24.28 -16.22
CA ASN A 263 -10.18 -25.52 -16.08
C ASN A 263 -9.85 -26.43 -17.26
#